data_1f88aa8092273c63c7308c672500a8da
#
_entry.id   1f88aa8092273c63c7308c672500a8da
#
_cell.length_a   1.000
_cell.length_b   1.000
_cell.length_c   1.000
_cell.angle_alpha   90.00
_cell.angle_beta   90.00
_cell.angle_gamma   90.00
#
_symmetry.space_group_name_H-M   'P 1'
#
loop_
_entity.id
_entity.type
_entity.pdbx_description
1 polymer ?
#
loop_
_entity_poly.entity_id
_entity_poly.type
_entity_poly.pdbx_seq_one_letter_code
_entity_poly.pdbx_strand_id
1 'polypeptide(L)'
;VSGEIHVPASGRDHVEGRMVQLVNPSQHIEGWQQHDYFLQAWDVAKQLIGLDAVYVYDQMIFKPAHHPAEVPWHQDAGYWQKTRGSDNAVTCWLALSHAWKQNGGMQFITGSHRGKIAEHYNVSHRSEMNSALETKVDPSQSISVSLEPGDVTFHHCRMLHHTGGNYTDTPRRGLITHFWAGD
;
A
#
# COMPACT_ATOMS: atom_id res chain seq x y z
N VAL A 1 2.43 17.70 7.25
CA VAL A 1 1.36 17.41 6.26
C VAL A 1 0.17 16.97 7.08
N SER A 2 -0.86 17.82 7.19
CA SER A 2 -2.10 17.53 7.92
C SER A 2 -2.81 16.37 7.22
N GLY A 3 -2.83 15.20 7.87
CA GLY A 3 -3.59 14.05 7.41
C GLY A 3 -5.08 14.32 7.57
N GLU A 4 -5.72 14.85 6.56
CA GLU A 4 -7.17 14.88 6.53
C GLU A 4 -7.69 13.48 6.18
N ILE A 5 -8.41 12.89 7.14
CA ILE A 5 -9.30 11.77 6.83
C ILE A 5 -10.39 12.35 5.94
N HIS A 6 -10.32 12.09 4.66
CA HIS A 6 -11.40 12.44 3.74
C HIS A 6 -12.55 11.45 3.94
N VAL A 7 -13.30 11.65 5.02
CA VAL A 7 -14.65 11.07 5.16
C VAL A 7 -15.56 12.06 4.43
N PRO A 8 -16.30 11.65 3.40
CA PRO A 8 -17.27 12.53 2.77
C PRO A 8 -18.22 13.08 3.83
N ALA A 9 -18.44 14.40 3.88
CA ALA A 9 -19.25 15.09 4.89
C ALA A 9 -20.77 14.78 4.82
N SER A 10 -21.19 13.83 4.02
CA SER A 10 -22.60 13.48 3.86
C SER A 10 -22.81 11.99 4.11
N GLY A 11 -23.36 11.67 5.28
CA GLY A 11 -24.15 10.48 5.56
C GLY A 11 -23.53 9.12 5.30
N ARG A 12 -23.86 8.18 6.12
CA ARG A 12 -23.43 6.77 6.13
C ARG A 12 -23.67 5.99 4.82
N ASP A 13 -24.36 6.57 3.86
CA ASP A 13 -24.86 5.91 2.65
C ASP A 13 -23.86 5.87 1.47
N HIS A 14 -22.69 6.53 1.57
CA HIS A 14 -21.75 6.64 0.45
C HIS A 14 -20.50 5.75 0.56
N VAL A 15 -20.33 4.99 1.62
CA VAL A 15 -19.21 4.06 1.81
C VAL A 15 -19.53 2.65 1.29
N GLU A 16 -20.83 2.31 1.19
CA GLU A 16 -21.23 1.03 0.57
C GLU A 16 -20.87 0.99 -0.91
N GLY A 17 -20.02 0.04 -1.26
CA GLY A 17 -19.66 -0.25 -2.64
C GLY A 17 -18.51 0.56 -3.20
N ARG A 18 -17.75 1.33 -2.41
CA ARG A 18 -16.54 2.03 -2.87
C ARG A 18 -15.27 1.47 -2.22
N MET A 19 -14.18 1.54 -2.94
CA MET A 19 -12.86 1.35 -2.34
C MET A 19 -12.56 2.51 -1.39
N VAL A 20 -12.14 2.16 -0.16
CA VAL A 20 -11.81 3.16 0.87
C VAL A 20 -10.33 3.14 1.16
N GLN A 21 -9.71 4.32 1.15
CA GLN A 21 -8.34 4.54 1.59
C GLN A 21 -8.36 5.46 2.81
N LEU A 22 -7.86 4.95 3.95
CA LEU A 22 -7.64 5.74 5.16
C LEU A 22 -6.15 6.04 5.26
N VAL A 23 -5.79 7.29 5.43
CA VAL A 23 -4.39 7.72 5.61
C VAL A 23 -4.16 8.01 7.09
N ASN A 24 -3.04 7.50 7.63
CA ASN A 24 -2.65 7.61 9.04
C ASN A 24 -3.71 7.10 10.04
N PRO A 25 -4.31 5.90 9.85
CA PRO A 25 -5.24 5.34 10.84
C PRO A 25 -4.59 5.20 12.23
N SER A 26 -3.27 4.99 12.29
CA SER A 26 -2.50 4.90 13.53
C SER A 26 -2.63 6.12 14.45
N GLN A 27 -2.86 7.31 13.88
CA GLN A 27 -3.04 8.53 14.68
C GLN A 27 -4.31 8.51 15.55
N HIS A 28 -5.23 7.58 15.27
CA HIS A 28 -6.51 7.42 15.97
C HIS A 28 -6.58 6.15 16.82
N ILE A 29 -5.46 5.41 16.92
CA ILE A 29 -5.37 4.17 17.69
C ILE A 29 -4.34 4.36 18.79
N GLU A 30 -4.83 4.48 20.04
CA GLU A 30 -3.97 4.59 21.21
C GLU A 30 -3.05 3.34 21.32
N GLY A 31 -1.79 3.55 21.64
CA GLY A 31 -0.82 2.46 21.79
C GLY A 31 -0.35 1.85 20.47
N TRP A 32 -0.66 2.43 19.31
CA TRP A 32 -0.29 1.86 18.01
C TRP A 32 1.19 1.49 17.88
N GLN A 33 2.09 2.42 18.27
CA GLN A 33 3.53 2.20 18.16
C GLN A 33 4.08 1.18 19.18
N GLN A 34 3.30 0.79 20.17
CA GLN A 34 3.61 -0.25 21.14
C GLN A 34 3.01 -1.63 20.75
N HIS A 35 2.20 -1.67 19.69
CA HIS A 35 1.58 -2.91 19.23
C HIS A 35 2.63 -3.85 18.61
N ASP A 36 2.56 -5.14 18.93
CA ASP A 36 3.52 -6.14 18.50
C ASP A 36 3.74 -6.16 16.98
N TYR A 37 2.67 -6.03 16.20
CA TYR A 37 2.78 -5.90 14.74
C TYR A 37 3.70 -4.75 14.34
N PHE A 38 3.49 -3.55 14.90
CA PHE A 38 4.26 -2.37 14.56
C PHE A 38 5.74 -2.53 14.91
N LEU A 39 6.04 -3.05 16.11
CA LEU A 39 7.40 -3.27 16.57
C LEU A 39 8.13 -4.30 15.69
N GLN A 40 7.47 -5.41 15.37
CA GLN A 40 8.03 -6.44 14.50
C GLN A 40 8.24 -5.93 13.07
N ALA A 41 7.27 -5.19 12.51
CA ALA A 41 7.40 -4.61 11.17
C ALA A 41 8.57 -3.61 11.10
N TRP A 42 8.75 -2.80 12.15
CA TRP A 42 9.85 -1.86 12.22
C TRP A 42 11.21 -2.56 12.36
N ASP A 43 11.30 -3.62 13.15
CA ASP A 43 12.52 -4.40 13.28
C ASP A 43 12.93 -5.08 11.98
N VAL A 44 11.96 -5.58 11.20
CA VAL A 44 12.24 -6.10 9.85
C VAL A 44 12.67 -4.97 8.92
N ALA A 45 12.02 -3.80 8.97
CA ALA A 45 12.43 -2.65 8.17
C ALA A 45 13.89 -2.25 8.45
N LYS A 46 14.31 -2.19 9.72
CA LYS A 46 15.72 -1.92 10.10
C LYS A 46 16.69 -2.92 9.50
N GLN A 47 16.33 -4.20 9.42
CA GLN A 47 17.16 -5.23 8.81
C GLN A 47 17.27 -5.05 7.29
N LEU A 48 16.25 -4.50 6.64
CA LEU A 48 16.18 -4.36 5.19
C LEU A 48 16.83 -3.07 4.66
N ILE A 49 16.65 -1.95 5.37
CA ILE A 49 17.06 -0.62 4.87
C ILE A 49 18.00 0.14 5.81
N GLY A 50 18.39 -0.43 6.95
CA GLY A 50 19.36 0.16 7.89
C GLY A 50 18.78 0.35 9.29
N LEU A 51 19.65 0.31 10.30
CA LEU A 51 19.26 0.39 11.72
C LEU A 51 18.63 1.73 12.11
N ASP A 52 18.82 2.74 11.31
CA ASP A 52 18.27 4.08 11.41
C ASP A 52 16.90 4.25 10.72
N ALA A 53 16.33 3.15 10.21
CA ALA A 53 15.01 3.17 9.61
C ALA A 53 13.97 3.84 10.51
N VAL A 54 13.20 4.76 9.93
CA VAL A 54 12.15 5.51 10.63
C VAL A 54 10.78 5.20 10.06
N TYR A 55 9.77 5.11 10.92
CA TYR A 55 8.37 5.09 10.51
C TYR A 55 7.97 6.45 9.96
N VAL A 56 7.24 6.47 8.86
CA VAL A 56 6.82 7.71 8.19
C VAL A 56 5.32 7.90 8.24
N TYR A 57 4.56 6.94 7.76
CA TYR A 57 3.10 6.96 7.79
C TYR A 57 2.54 5.57 7.51
N ASP A 58 1.24 5.44 7.71
CA ASP A 58 0.50 4.24 7.36
C ASP A 58 -0.81 4.56 6.62
N GLN A 59 -1.38 3.55 6.02
CA GLN A 59 -2.67 3.65 5.37
C GLN A 59 -3.38 2.30 5.37
N MET A 60 -4.69 2.32 5.36
CA MET A 60 -5.51 1.13 5.22
C MET A 60 -6.32 1.22 3.93
N ILE A 61 -6.33 0.14 3.16
CA ILE A 61 -7.14 0.04 1.95
C ILE A 61 -8.16 -1.09 2.12
N PHE A 62 -9.41 -0.70 1.99
CA PHE A 62 -10.56 -1.59 1.99
C PHE A 62 -11.12 -1.70 0.56
N LYS A 63 -11.23 -2.93 0.05
CA LYS A 63 -11.91 -3.25 -1.21
C LYS A 63 -13.18 -4.03 -0.91
N PRO A 64 -14.36 -3.51 -1.23
CA PRO A 64 -15.62 -4.26 -1.08
C PRO A 64 -15.63 -5.53 -1.93
N ALA A 65 -16.54 -6.45 -1.63
CA ALA A 65 -16.86 -7.57 -2.51
C ALA A 65 -17.36 -7.06 -3.88
N HIS A 66 -17.07 -7.79 -4.96
CA HIS A 66 -17.50 -7.50 -6.33
C HIS A 66 -17.18 -6.08 -6.81
N HIS A 67 -16.03 -5.53 -6.40
CA HIS A 67 -15.64 -4.16 -6.72
C HIS A 67 -14.45 -4.13 -7.70
N PRO A 68 -14.59 -3.52 -8.90
CA PRO A 68 -13.57 -3.58 -9.95
C PRO A 68 -12.39 -2.63 -9.72
N ALA A 69 -12.46 -1.70 -8.77
CA ALA A 69 -11.40 -0.72 -8.58
C ALA A 69 -10.06 -1.39 -8.24
N GLU A 70 -9.04 -0.95 -8.92
CA GLU A 70 -7.67 -1.42 -8.77
C GLU A 70 -6.74 -0.31 -8.26
N VAL A 71 -5.61 -0.70 -7.69
CA VAL A 71 -4.46 0.19 -7.52
C VAL A 71 -3.55 -0.09 -8.71
N PRO A 72 -3.39 0.86 -9.65
CA PRO A 72 -2.62 0.64 -10.87
C PRO A 72 -1.16 0.25 -10.60
N TRP A 73 -0.48 -0.30 -11.61
CA TRP A 73 0.95 -0.59 -11.52
C TRP A 73 1.75 0.67 -11.24
N HIS A 74 2.51 0.65 -10.15
CA HIS A 74 3.31 1.79 -9.71
C HIS A 74 4.54 1.33 -8.90
N GLN A 75 5.37 2.28 -8.56
CA GLN A 75 6.43 2.20 -7.55
C GLN A 75 6.11 3.27 -6.50
N ASP A 76 6.19 2.94 -5.22
CA ASP A 76 5.95 3.92 -4.14
C ASP A 76 6.85 5.15 -4.27
N ALA A 77 8.11 4.93 -4.67
CA ALA A 77 9.06 6.01 -4.93
C ALA A 77 8.58 7.02 -6.01
N GLY A 78 7.62 6.64 -6.86
CA GLY A 78 6.98 7.55 -7.81
C GLY A 78 6.20 8.66 -7.12
N TYR A 79 5.58 8.37 -5.98
CA TYR A 79 4.86 9.35 -5.16
C TYR A 79 5.80 10.24 -4.35
N TRP A 80 6.96 9.72 -3.96
CA TRP A 80 7.86 10.35 -2.99
C TRP A 80 9.05 11.06 -3.62
N GLN A 81 9.08 11.22 -4.93
CA GLN A 81 10.15 11.90 -5.63
C GLN A 81 10.46 13.26 -4.97
N LYS A 82 11.76 13.50 -4.71
CA LYS A 82 12.31 14.69 -4.04
C LYS A 82 12.14 14.73 -2.51
N THR A 83 11.65 13.69 -1.88
CA THR A 83 11.64 13.60 -0.41
C THR A 83 12.89 12.88 0.07
N ARG A 84 13.64 13.48 0.99
CA ARG A 84 14.87 12.91 1.55
C ARG A 84 14.57 11.54 2.22
N GLY A 85 15.44 10.54 2.01
CA GLY A 85 15.30 9.19 2.54
C GLY A 85 14.31 8.29 1.78
N SER A 86 13.52 8.85 0.87
CA SER A 86 12.49 8.07 0.15
C SER A 86 13.02 7.17 -0.98
N ASP A 87 14.29 7.28 -1.33
CA ASP A 87 14.95 6.45 -2.35
C ASP A 87 15.46 5.11 -1.78
N ASN A 88 15.56 5.00 -0.45
CA ASN A 88 15.82 3.77 0.28
C ASN A 88 14.71 3.56 1.33
N ALA A 89 13.62 3.00 0.90
CA ALA A 89 12.42 2.82 1.71
C ALA A 89 11.82 1.44 1.49
N VAL A 90 11.11 0.95 2.48
CA VAL A 90 10.39 -0.32 2.44
C VAL A 90 8.95 -0.13 2.92
N THR A 91 8.05 -0.80 2.23
CA THR A 91 6.63 -0.87 2.57
C THR A 91 6.31 -2.23 3.14
N CYS A 92 5.74 -2.27 4.34
CA CYS A 92 5.12 -3.46 4.93
C CYS A 92 3.63 -3.46 4.60
N TRP A 93 3.13 -4.52 3.94
CA TRP A 93 1.72 -4.71 3.65
C TRP A 93 1.19 -5.90 4.46
N LEU A 94 0.34 -5.63 5.45
CA LEU A 94 -0.30 -6.62 6.32
C LEU A 94 -1.68 -6.99 5.78
N ALA A 95 -1.94 -8.29 5.63
CA ALA A 95 -3.26 -8.82 5.33
C ALA A 95 -4.13 -8.83 6.60
N LEU A 96 -5.16 -8.00 6.64
CA LEU A 96 -6.19 -8.01 7.69
C LEU A 96 -7.37 -8.94 7.35
N SER A 97 -7.41 -9.45 6.14
CA SER A 97 -8.29 -10.50 5.64
C SER A 97 -7.52 -11.33 4.64
N HIS A 98 -7.93 -12.56 4.36
CA HIS A 98 -7.32 -13.34 3.29
C HIS A 98 -7.21 -12.52 2.00
N ALA A 99 -6.02 -12.49 1.41
CA ALA A 99 -5.71 -11.69 0.22
C ALA A 99 -5.03 -12.53 -0.85
N TRP A 100 -5.65 -12.62 -2.04
CA TRP A 100 -5.12 -13.35 -3.18
C TRP A 100 -5.53 -12.65 -4.48
N LYS A 101 -5.05 -13.14 -5.63
CA LYS A 101 -5.21 -12.45 -6.91
C LYS A 101 -6.65 -12.02 -7.22
N GLN A 102 -7.64 -12.91 -6.97
CA GLN A 102 -9.04 -12.68 -7.36
C GLN A 102 -9.75 -11.64 -6.49
N ASN A 103 -9.27 -11.40 -5.26
CA ASN A 103 -9.84 -10.37 -4.39
C ASN A 103 -8.96 -9.09 -4.30
N GLY A 104 -8.01 -8.94 -5.22
CA GLY A 104 -7.13 -7.78 -5.25
C GLY A 104 -5.96 -7.88 -4.28
N GLY A 105 -5.42 -9.07 -4.06
CA GLY A 105 -4.13 -9.29 -3.42
C GLY A 105 -2.98 -8.72 -4.23
N MET A 106 -1.82 -8.57 -3.58
CA MET A 106 -0.64 -7.94 -4.16
C MET A 106 -0.05 -8.75 -5.32
N GLN A 107 0.36 -8.02 -6.35
CA GLN A 107 1.11 -8.55 -7.50
C GLN A 107 2.39 -7.73 -7.68
N PHE A 108 3.49 -8.39 -8.05
CA PHE A 108 4.81 -7.79 -8.12
C PHE A 108 5.54 -8.19 -9.40
N ILE A 109 6.38 -7.29 -9.93
CA ILE A 109 7.40 -7.65 -10.95
C ILE A 109 8.71 -7.93 -10.20
N THR A 110 9.07 -9.21 -10.11
CA THR A 110 10.26 -9.66 -9.36
C THR A 110 11.53 -9.00 -9.87
N GLY A 111 12.33 -8.45 -8.94
CA GLY A 111 13.62 -7.81 -9.27
C GLY A 111 13.51 -6.37 -9.78
N SER A 112 12.32 -5.83 -10.02
CA SER A 112 12.11 -4.48 -10.56
C SER A 112 12.70 -3.36 -9.68
N HIS A 113 12.83 -3.59 -8.37
CA HIS A 113 13.44 -2.64 -7.43
C HIS A 113 14.91 -2.32 -7.74
N ARG A 114 15.59 -3.18 -8.48
CA ARG A 114 17.00 -2.97 -8.90
C ARG A 114 17.13 -1.98 -10.07
N GLY A 115 16.01 -1.72 -10.74
CA GLY A 115 15.94 -0.75 -11.84
C GLY A 115 15.78 0.69 -11.34
N LYS A 116 15.67 1.60 -12.32
CA LYS A 116 15.33 3.00 -12.07
C LYS A 116 13.84 3.14 -11.73
N ILE A 117 13.48 4.27 -11.12
CA ILE A 117 12.08 4.66 -11.02
C ILE A 117 11.57 4.91 -12.45
N ALA A 118 10.51 4.21 -12.83
CA ALA A 118 9.88 4.35 -14.12
C ALA A 118 9.14 5.70 -14.23
N GLU A 119 8.82 6.12 -15.42
CA GLU A 119 7.94 7.26 -15.62
C GLU A 119 6.53 6.92 -15.15
N HIS A 120 5.93 7.79 -14.33
CA HIS A 120 4.60 7.63 -13.80
C HIS A 120 3.66 8.72 -14.33
N TYR A 121 2.42 8.31 -14.59
CA TYR A 121 1.36 9.18 -15.11
C TYR A 121 0.26 9.31 -14.07
N ASN A 122 -0.23 10.51 -13.81
CA ASN A 122 -1.37 10.71 -12.93
C ASN A 122 -2.66 10.20 -13.60
N VAL A 123 -3.35 9.29 -12.94
CA VAL A 123 -4.58 8.65 -13.40
C VAL A 123 -5.75 8.83 -12.44
N SER A 124 -5.69 9.82 -11.56
CA SER A 124 -6.73 10.10 -10.55
C SER A 124 -8.12 10.31 -11.16
N HIS A 125 -8.19 10.79 -12.41
CA HIS A 125 -9.46 11.00 -13.14
C HIS A 125 -10.21 9.69 -13.46
N ARG A 126 -9.55 8.52 -13.37
CA ARG A 126 -10.15 7.20 -13.63
C ARG A 126 -9.90 6.19 -12.50
N SER A 127 -9.39 6.65 -11.35
CA SER A 127 -9.14 5.85 -10.17
C SER A 127 -10.01 6.33 -9.01
N GLU A 128 -10.44 5.42 -8.16
CA GLU A 128 -11.09 5.77 -6.90
C GLU A 128 -10.09 6.24 -5.82
N MET A 129 -8.80 6.11 -6.10
CA MET A 129 -7.74 6.61 -5.23
C MET A 129 -7.41 8.06 -5.55
N ASN A 130 -7.23 8.86 -4.51
CA ASN A 130 -6.68 10.20 -4.65
C ASN A 130 -5.21 10.12 -5.10
N SER A 131 -4.86 10.96 -6.08
CA SER A 131 -3.48 11.06 -6.59
C SER A 131 -2.90 9.75 -7.15
N ALA A 132 -3.74 8.87 -7.71
CA ALA A 132 -3.29 7.61 -8.28
C ALA A 132 -2.26 7.82 -9.40
N LEU A 133 -1.14 7.12 -9.30
CA LEU A 133 -0.11 7.05 -10.31
C LEU A 133 -0.14 5.69 -11.02
N GLU A 134 0.23 5.69 -12.28
CA GLU A 134 0.39 4.48 -13.09
C GLU A 134 1.68 4.52 -13.88
N THR A 135 2.30 3.38 -14.06
CA THR A 135 3.39 3.18 -15.03
C THR A 135 3.11 1.99 -15.93
N LYS A 136 3.74 1.98 -17.11
CA LYS A 136 3.59 0.88 -18.08
C LYS A 136 4.39 -0.34 -17.63
N VAL A 137 3.72 -1.49 -17.56
CA VAL A 137 4.29 -2.78 -17.16
C VAL A 137 3.79 -3.86 -18.11
N ASP A 138 4.60 -4.86 -18.39
CA ASP A 138 4.13 -6.12 -18.95
C ASP A 138 3.61 -7.01 -17.80
N PRO A 139 2.29 -7.17 -17.63
CA PRO A 139 1.72 -7.89 -16.51
C PRO A 139 1.97 -9.41 -16.60
N SER A 140 2.39 -9.93 -17.76
CA SER A 140 2.71 -11.36 -17.92
C SER A 140 3.90 -11.81 -17.07
N GLN A 141 4.76 -10.86 -16.64
CA GLN A 141 5.92 -11.10 -15.79
C GLN A 141 5.60 -11.00 -14.30
N SER A 142 4.37 -10.73 -13.94
CA SER A 142 3.98 -10.55 -12.54
C SER A 142 3.82 -11.88 -11.82
N ILE A 143 4.19 -11.88 -10.55
CA ILE A 143 3.82 -12.90 -9.58
C ILE A 143 2.71 -12.38 -8.67
N SER A 144 1.81 -13.26 -8.26
CA SER A 144 0.80 -12.96 -7.24
C SER A 144 1.20 -13.59 -5.93
N VAL A 145 0.97 -12.89 -4.83
CA VAL A 145 1.19 -13.40 -3.47
C VAL A 145 -0.17 -13.64 -2.81
N SER A 146 -0.35 -14.84 -2.26
CA SER A 146 -1.51 -15.15 -1.41
C SER A 146 -1.09 -15.04 0.05
N LEU A 147 -1.91 -14.36 0.85
CA LEU A 147 -1.65 -14.07 2.26
C LEU A 147 -2.86 -14.42 3.10
N GLU A 148 -2.65 -15.15 4.19
CA GLU A 148 -3.65 -15.33 5.24
C GLU A 148 -3.70 -14.10 6.15
N PRO A 149 -4.79 -13.89 6.92
CA PRO A 149 -4.85 -12.82 7.91
C PRO A 149 -3.68 -12.90 8.90
N GLY A 150 -2.93 -11.81 9.03
CA GLY A 150 -1.72 -11.74 9.85
C GLY A 150 -0.41 -11.88 9.07
N ASP A 151 -0.45 -12.44 7.85
CA ASP A 151 0.73 -12.49 6.99
C ASP A 151 1.10 -11.09 6.47
N VAL A 152 2.38 -10.89 6.20
CA VAL A 152 2.91 -9.63 5.67
C VAL A 152 3.78 -9.85 4.44
N THR A 153 3.83 -8.85 3.57
CA THR A 153 4.89 -8.69 2.57
C THR A 153 5.68 -7.44 2.87
N PHE A 154 7.00 -7.49 2.58
CA PHE A 154 7.84 -6.32 2.53
C PHE A 154 8.31 -6.11 1.09
N HIS A 155 8.20 -4.89 0.60
CA HIS A 155 8.71 -4.54 -0.71
C HIS A 155 9.41 -3.18 -0.70
N HIS A 156 10.51 -3.11 -1.44
CA HIS A 156 11.26 -1.88 -1.60
C HIS A 156 10.46 -0.84 -2.38
N CYS A 157 10.60 0.44 -2.08
CA CYS A 157 9.86 1.54 -2.71
C CYS A 157 9.93 1.57 -4.24
N ARG A 158 10.98 0.99 -4.84
CA ARG A 158 11.13 0.84 -6.30
C ARG A 158 10.59 -0.47 -6.85
N MET A 159 9.94 -1.30 -6.04
CA MET A 159 9.28 -2.51 -6.53
C MET A 159 8.02 -2.13 -7.32
N LEU A 160 7.95 -2.56 -8.57
CA LEU A 160 6.71 -2.45 -9.35
C LEU A 160 5.67 -3.39 -8.76
N HIS A 161 4.54 -2.83 -8.37
CA HIS A 161 3.46 -3.58 -7.75
C HIS A 161 2.08 -3.03 -8.11
N HIS A 162 1.06 -3.84 -7.87
CA HIS A 162 -0.31 -3.58 -8.27
C HIS A 162 -1.27 -4.39 -7.41
N THR A 163 -2.51 -3.93 -7.29
CA THR A 163 -3.62 -4.76 -6.77
C THR A 163 -4.84 -4.64 -7.68
N GLY A 164 -5.32 -5.76 -8.18
CA GLY A 164 -6.52 -5.83 -9.02
C GLY A 164 -7.81 -5.49 -8.27
N GLY A 165 -8.94 -5.58 -8.98
CA GLY A 165 -10.27 -5.53 -8.38
C GLY A 165 -10.53 -6.72 -7.44
N ASN A 166 -11.58 -6.62 -6.68
CA ASN A 166 -12.09 -7.72 -5.87
C ASN A 166 -13.31 -8.35 -6.56
N TYR A 167 -13.15 -9.56 -7.07
CA TYR A 167 -14.19 -10.31 -7.79
C TYR A 167 -14.78 -11.46 -6.95
N THR A 168 -14.67 -11.36 -5.61
CA THR A 168 -15.14 -12.36 -4.66
C THR A 168 -16.26 -11.83 -3.77
N ASP A 169 -16.91 -12.72 -3.04
CA ASP A 169 -18.04 -12.41 -2.15
C ASP A 169 -17.61 -11.77 -0.82
N THR A 170 -16.30 -11.68 -0.55
CA THR A 170 -15.79 -11.17 0.71
C THR A 170 -14.92 -9.92 0.52
N PRO A 171 -15.00 -8.92 1.40
CA PRO A 171 -14.15 -7.74 1.30
C PRO A 171 -12.69 -8.08 1.62
N ARG A 172 -11.76 -7.33 1.01
CA ARG A 172 -10.32 -7.40 1.28
C ARG A 172 -9.84 -6.16 2.02
N ARG A 173 -9.12 -6.38 3.11
CA ARG A 173 -8.55 -5.33 3.96
C ARG A 173 -7.04 -5.50 4.03
N GLY A 174 -6.31 -4.43 3.82
CA GLY A 174 -4.85 -4.39 3.99
C GLY A 174 -4.42 -3.14 4.72
N LEU A 175 -3.46 -3.30 5.62
CA LEU A 175 -2.78 -2.20 6.31
C LEU A 175 -1.38 -2.07 5.72
N ILE A 176 -1.00 -0.86 5.37
CA ILE A 176 0.25 -0.53 4.71
C ILE A 176 1.04 0.40 5.63
N THR A 177 2.27 0.03 5.97
CA THR A 177 3.15 0.82 6.83
C THR A 177 4.43 1.13 6.07
N HIS A 178 4.81 2.40 6.02
CA HIS A 178 5.97 2.88 5.26
C HIS A 178 7.11 3.26 6.19
N PHE A 179 8.30 2.72 5.89
CA PHE A 179 9.54 3.00 6.60
C PHE A 179 10.58 3.52 5.60
N TRP A 180 11.28 4.58 5.99
CA TRP A 180 12.37 5.16 5.20
C TRP A 180 13.69 5.00 5.94
N ALA A 181 14.78 4.91 5.18
CA ALA A 181 16.10 5.01 5.78
C ALA A 181 16.25 6.36 6.49
N GLY A 182 16.88 6.36 7.63
CA GLY A 182 17.29 7.56 8.31
C GLY A 182 18.34 8.36 7.54
N ASP A 183 18.74 9.48 8.10
CA ASP A 183 19.74 10.40 7.53
C ASP A 183 21.18 9.90 7.75
#